data_ef71da930a99e13f1bfd699e3b8389c0
#
_entry.id   ef71da930a99e13f1bfd699e3b8389c0
#
_cell.length_a   1.000
_cell.length_b   1.000
_cell.length_c   1.000
_cell.angle_alpha   90.00
_cell.angle_beta   90.00
_cell.angle_gamma   90.00
#
_symmetry.space_group_name_H-M   'P 1'
#
loop_
_entity.id
_entity.type
_entity.pdbx_description
1 polymer ?
#
loop_
_entity_poly.entity_id
_entity_poly.type
_entity_poly.pdbx_seq_one_letter_code
_entity_poly.pdbx_strand_id
1 'polypeptide(L)'
;MGEAGETRGGLVAYHGCMNLSFPERIRVDAIIQAAMDMEAAPLLHALTPIGDDETPQALLAGTHKTQRYALGELDGKTVLVVTSGIGLANAASATARALTLVDAPIVIAVGTTGGLARDINVGDIAAGTTAIYGQADATAFGYAMGQVPQMPVDYTSSDAAVARLAELPALITHTVREGRIVSSDSFCTEQVADPMRERFPDAIGADMETCAMAQVCWSSSVDWISLRAVSDLCGPGANQAFHMDGQRAAGHSAEAVRAYLTLL
;
A
#
# COMPACT_ATOMS: atom_id res chain seq x y z
N MET A 1 17.29 -25.19 -53.87
CA MET A 1 15.87 -24.79 -53.86
C MET A 1 15.18 -25.70 -52.86
N GLY A 2 14.89 -25.17 -51.71
CA GLY A 2 14.19 -25.85 -50.63
C GLY A 2 13.54 -24.75 -49.80
N GLU A 3 12.23 -24.63 -49.91
CA GLU A 3 11.43 -23.58 -49.28
C GLU A 3 11.42 -23.75 -47.75
N ALA A 4 11.66 -22.66 -47.03
CA ALA A 4 11.49 -22.56 -45.60
C ALA A 4 10.00 -22.38 -45.29
N GLY A 5 9.39 -23.38 -44.66
CA GLY A 5 8.03 -23.32 -44.17
C GLY A 5 7.93 -22.46 -42.89
N GLU A 6 7.19 -21.35 -42.96
CA GLU A 6 6.77 -20.56 -41.82
C GLU A 6 5.80 -21.36 -40.94
N THR A 7 6.21 -21.67 -39.72
CA THR A 7 5.29 -22.16 -38.68
C THR A 7 4.53 -20.98 -38.07
N ARG A 8 3.31 -20.75 -38.54
CA ARG A 8 2.34 -19.87 -37.87
C ARG A 8 1.99 -20.46 -36.51
N GLY A 9 2.42 -19.78 -35.43
CA GLY A 9 1.97 -20.05 -34.07
C GLY A 9 0.46 -19.84 -33.96
N GLY A 10 -0.29 -20.93 -33.90
CA GLY A 10 -1.74 -20.89 -33.70
C GLY A 10 -2.03 -20.39 -32.25
N LEU A 11 -2.70 -19.26 -32.15
CA LEU A 11 -3.41 -18.88 -30.92
C LEU A 11 -4.46 -19.99 -30.65
N VAL A 12 -4.29 -20.72 -29.55
CA VAL A 12 -5.33 -21.60 -29.04
C VAL A 12 -6.42 -20.69 -28.44
N ALA A 13 -7.49 -20.48 -29.22
CA ALA A 13 -8.68 -19.83 -28.70
C ALA A 13 -9.36 -20.79 -27.72
N TYR A 14 -9.31 -20.47 -26.43
CA TYR A 14 -10.12 -21.10 -25.40
C TYR A 14 -11.58 -20.73 -25.64
N HIS A 15 -12.31 -21.49 -26.49
CA HIS A 15 -13.75 -21.43 -26.61
C HIS A 15 -14.34 -22.30 -25.49
N GLY A 16 -14.80 -21.68 -24.43
CA GLY A 16 -15.47 -22.35 -23.34
C GLY A 16 -15.49 -21.46 -22.09
N CYS A 17 -15.92 -20.20 -22.23
CA CYS A 17 -16.33 -19.45 -21.04
C CYS A 17 -17.59 -20.11 -20.47
N MET A 18 -17.43 -20.98 -19.46
CA MET A 18 -18.50 -21.16 -18.51
C MET A 18 -18.81 -19.78 -17.93
N ASN A 19 -20.04 -19.33 -18.06
CA ASN A 19 -20.55 -18.16 -17.34
C ASN A 19 -20.58 -18.52 -15.84
N LEU A 20 -19.41 -18.44 -15.19
CA LEU A 20 -19.32 -18.45 -13.76
C LEU A 20 -19.77 -17.05 -13.32
N SER A 21 -21.03 -16.92 -12.89
CA SER A 21 -21.47 -15.74 -12.17
C SER A 21 -20.73 -15.72 -10.85
N PHE A 22 -19.69 -14.89 -10.74
CA PHE A 22 -19.12 -14.59 -9.42
C PHE A 22 -20.16 -13.84 -8.60
N PRO A 23 -20.26 -14.10 -7.28
CA PRO A 23 -21.13 -13.32 -6.42
C PRO A 23 -20.78 -11.83 -6.57
N GLU A 24 -21.80 -10.98 -6.54
CA GLU A 24 -21.63 -9.54 -6.59
C GLU A 24 -20.76 -9.10 -5.40
N ARG A 25 -19.66 -8.38 -5.69
CA ARG A 25 -18.75 -7.90 -4.65
C ARG A 25 -19.40 -6.73 -3.91
N ILE A 26 -19.17 -6.67 -2.61
CA ILE A 26 -19.62 -5.55 -1.78
C ILE A 26 -18.89 -4.28 -2.24
N ARG A 27 -19.63 -3.21 -2.56
CA ARG A 27 -19.01 -1.91 -2.87
C ARG A 27 -18.58 -1.23 -1.60
N VAL A 28 -17.34 -0.73 -1.60
CA VAL A 28 -16.77 0.06 -0.51
C VAL A 28 -16.15 1.34 -1.08
N ASP A 29 -16.04 2.38 -0.26
CA ASP A 29 -15.41 3.64 -0.64
C ASP A 29 -13.88 3.51 -0.71
N ALA A 30 -13.29 2.66 0.15
CA ALA A 30 -11.86 2.39 0.14
C ALA A 30 -11.52 1.04 0.80
N ILE A 31 -10.38 0.46 0.41
CA ILE A 31 -9.65 -0.54 1.19
C ILE A 31 -8.54 0.20 1.94
N ILE A 32 -8.40 -0.04 3.24
CA ILE A 32 -7.34 0.54 4.07
C ILE A 32 -6.45 -0.60 4.56
N GLN A 33 -5.18 -0.62 4.15
CA GLN A 33 -4.27 -1.72 4.43
C GLN A 33 -3.14 -1.30 5.38
N ALA A 34 -3.11 -1.92 6.56
CA ALA A 34 -2.02 -1.87 7.53
C ALA A 34 -1.21 -3.16 7.51
N ALA A 35 0.05 -3.12 7.91
CA ALA A 35 0.88 -4.31 8.04
C ALA A 35 0.70 -5.00 9.39
N MET A 36 0.52 -4.25 10.46
CA MET A 36 0.54 -4.73 11.84
C MET A 36 -0.76 -4.41 12.58
N ASP A 37 -1.04 -5.20 13.62
CA ASP A 37 -2.21 -4.96 14.48
C ASP A 37 -2.18 -3.59 15.14
N MET A 38 -1.01 -3.12 15.58
CA MET A 38 -0.89 -1.80 16.19
C MET A 38 -1.18 -0.65 15.23
N GLU A 39 -0.94 -0.85 13.93
CA GLU A 39 -1.24 0.13 12.88
C GLU A 39 -2.72 0.14 12.50
N ALA A 40 -3.33 -1.04 12.48
CA ALA A 40 -4.76 -1.19 12.20
C ALA A 40 -5.65 -0.77 13.38
N ALA A 41 -5.14 -0.90 14.62
CA ALA A 41 -5.93 -0.73 15.85
C ALA A 41 -6.68 0.61 15.94
N PRO A 42 -6.08 1.79 15.64
CA PRO A 42 -6.81 3.06 15.70
C PRO A 42 -8.02 3.11 14.76
N LEU A 43 -7.92 2.48 13.59
CA LEU A 43 -9.01 2.41 12.62
C LEU A 43 -10.05 1.38 13.04
N LEU A 44 -9.62 0.19 13.48
CA LEU A 44 -10.51 -0.88 13.94
C LEU A 44 -11.33 -0.46 15.16
N HIS A 45 -10.75 0.34 16.07
CA HIS A 45 -11.47 0.87 17.22
C HIS A 45 -12.53 1.93 16.83
N ALA A 46 -12.32 2.64 15.75
CA ALA A 46 -13.25 3.63 15.24
C ALA A 46 -14.26 3.04 14.22
N LEU A 47 -14.02 1.81 13.76
CA LEU A 47 -14.86 1.14 12.77
C LEU A 47 -16.20 0.75 13.41
N THR A 48 -17.31 1.14 12.80
CA THR A 48 -18.65 0.81 13.25
C THR A 48 -19.28 -0.27 12.35
N PRO A 49 -20.25 -1.05 12.86
CA PRO A 49 -20.98 -2.03 12.06
C PRO A 49 -21.75 -1.38 10.91
N ILE A 50 -22.02 -2.16 9.86
CA ILE A 50 -22.89 -1.74 8.76
C ILE A 50 -24.33 -2.20 9.05
N GLY A 51 -25.29 -1.28 8.93
CA GLY A 51 -26.71 -1.57 9.13
C GLY A 51 -27.03 -2.01 10.56
N ASP A 52 -27.72 -3.15 10.70
CA ASP A 52 -28.19 -3.68 11.99
C ASP A 52 -27.20 -4.66 12.65
N ASP A 53 -25.99 -4.80 12.11
CA ASP A 53 -24.95 -5.69 12.69
C ASP A 53 -24.47 -5.16 14.05
N GLU A 54 -24.19 -6.05 15.00
CA GLU A 54 -23.68 -5.66 16.33
C GLU A 54 -22.19 -5.32 16.32
N THR A 55 -21.43 -5.87 15.35
CA THR A 55 -19.98 -5.69 15.22
C THR A 55 -19.57 -5.56 13.76
N PRO A 56 -18.44 -4.89 13.44
CA PRO A 56 -17.89 -4.89 12.09
C PRO A 56 -17.70 -6.31 11.55
N GLN A 57 -18.07 -6.52 10.29
CA GLN A 57 -18.07 -7.85 9.68
C GLN A 57 -16.65 -8.33 9.41
N ALA A 58 -16.25 -9.46 9.99
CA ALA A 58 -14.99 -10.13 9.70
C ALA A 58 -15.10 -10.99 8.45
N LEU A 59 -14.51 -10.53 7.34
CA LEU A 59 -14.43 -11.32 6.10
C LEU A 59 -13.28 -12.33 6.19
N LEU A 60 -13.46 -13.54 5.65
CA LEU A 60 -12.47 -14.63 5.69
C LEU A 60 -11.99 -15.00 7.11
N ALA A 61 -12.83 -14.83 8.13
CA ALA A 61 -12.48 -15.16 9.51
C ALA A 61 -12.01 -16.62 9.65
N GLY A 62 -10.91 -16.83 10.38
CA GLY A 62 -10.34 -18.14 10.66
C GLY A 62 -9.63 -18.86 9.51
N THR A 63 -9.58 -18.28 8.31
CA THR A 63 -8.95 -18.90 7.13
C THR A 63 -7.48 -18.51 6.94
N HIS A 64 -7.03 -17.41 7.56
CA HIS A 64 -5.66 -16.88 7.42
C HIS A 64 -5.01 -16.64 8.78
N LYS A 65 -3.74 -17.06 8.92
CA LYS A 65 -3.00 -16.92 10.19
C LYS A 65 -2.61 -15.48 10.52
N THR A 66 -2.28 -14.70 9.48
CA THR A 66 -1.67 -13.36 9.64
C THR A 66 -2.53 -12.24 9.04
N GLN A 67 -3.53 -12.57 8.23
CA GLN A 67 -4.33 -11.57 7.53
C GLN A 67 -5.73 -11.49 8.13
N ARG A 68 -6.20 -10.27 8.35
CA ARG A 68 -7.55 -9.97 8.83
C ARG A 68 -8.21 -8.95 7.93
N TYR A 69 -9.53 -9.06 7.78
CA TYR A 69 -10.34 -8.25 6.88
C TYR A 69 -11.60 -7.86 7.64
N ALA A 70 -11.73 -6.61 8.03
CA ALA A 70 -12.87 -6.08 8.78
C ALA A 70 -13.61 -5.06 7.90
N LEU A 71 -14.86 -5.37 7.58
CA LEU A 71 -15.76 -4.51 6.84
C LEU A 71 -16.63 -3.71 7.83
N GLY A 72 -16.75 -2.42 7.62
CA GLY A 72 -17.54 -1.54 8.47
C GLY A 72 -17.62 -0.12 7.92
N GLU A 73 -18.18 0.78 8.72
CA GLU A 73 -18.23 2.21 8.42
C GLU A 73 -17.19 2.97 9.24
N LEU A 74 -16.52 3.91 8.61
CA LEU A 74 -15.55 4.81 9.22
C LEU A 74 -15.80 6.24 8.69
N ASP A 75 -16.15 7.17 9.58
CA ASP A 75 -16.46 8.57 9.23
C ASP A 75 -17.48 8.72 8.10
N GLY A 76 -18.51 7.85 8.09
CA GLY A 76 -19.58 7.83 7.09
C GLY A 76 -19.21 7.21 5.75
N LYS A 77 -18.06 6.55 5.64
CA LYS A 77 -17.61 5.78 4.47
C LYS A 77 -17.62 4.30 4.76
N THR A 78 -18.11 3.50 3.83
CA THR A 78 -17.98 2.03 3.91
C THR A 78 -16.56 1.64 3.53
N VAL A 79 -15.85 0.97 4.42
CA VAL A 79 -14.43 0.62 4.20
C VAL A 79 -14.14 -0.84 4.56
N LEU A 80 -13.14 -1.41 3.90
CA LEU A 80 -12.53 -2.67 4.29
C LEU A 80 -11.16 -2.38 4.92
N VAL A 81 -11.05 -2.56 6.24
CA VAL A 81 -9.76 -2.48 6.94
C VAL A 81 -9.06 -3.84 6.89
N VAL A 82 -7.83 -3.85 6.39
CA VAL A 82 -7.02 -5.05 6.17
C VAL A 82 -5.77 -4.98 7.03
N THR A 83 -5.50 -6.02 7.82
CA THR A 83 -4.17 -6.27 8.40
C THR A 83 -3.49 -7.31 7.54
N SER A 84 -2.42 -6.92 6.84
CA SER A 84 -1.78 -7.76 5.82
C SER A 84 -0.72 -8.72 6.37
N GLY A 85 -0.09 -8.38 7.48
CA GLY A 85 1.24 -8.88 7.86
C GLY A 85 2.34 -8.08 7.19
N ILE A 86 3.54 -8.09 7.79
CA ILE A 86 4.71 -7.33 7.33
C ILE A 86 5.31 -8.00 6.08
N GLY A 87 5.76 -7.18 5.14
CA GLY A 87 6.55 -7.59 3.98
C GLY A 87 5.80 -7.62 2.66
N LEU A 88 6.58 -7.58 1.57
CA LEU A 88 6.09 -7.41 0.21
C LEU A 88 5.09 -8.50 -0.20
N ALA A 89 5.40 -9.76 0.07
CA ALA A 89 4.53 -10.90 -0.28
C ALA A 89 3.21 -10.86 0.49
N ASN A 90 3.24 -10.49 1.78
CA ASN A 90 2.06 -10.35 2.61
C ASN A 90 1.17 -9.21 2.09
N ALA A 91 1.75 -8.05 1.82
CA ALA A 91 1.04 -6.90 1.29
C ALA A 91 0.36 -7.22 -0.04
N ALA A 92 1.11 -7.75 -1.01
CA ALA A 92 0.56 -8.12 -2.32
C ALA A 92 -0.59 -9.14 -2.21
N SER A 93 -0.41 -10.21 -1.41
CA SER A 93 -1.42 -11.24 -1.26
C SER A 93 -2.68 -10.73 -0.56
N ALA A 94 -2.52 -9.84 0.44
CA ALA A 94 -3.64 -9.24 1.15
C ALA A 94 -4.44 -8.30 0.24
N THR A 95 -3.76 -7.45 -0.53
CA THR A 95 -4.40 -6.55 -1.50
C THR A 95 -5.17 -7.34 -2.56
N ALA A 96 -4.56 -8.36 -3.16
CA ALA A 96 -5.21 -9.18 -4.17
C ALA A 96 -6.48 -9.86 -3.63
N ARG A 97 -6.43 -10.40 -2.40
CA ARG A 97 -7.61 -10.97 -1.74
C ARG A 97 -8.67 -9.93 -1.43
N ALA A 98 -8.28 -8.77 -0.89
CA ALA A 98 -9.22 -7.69 -0.61
C ALA A 98 -10.00 -7.28 -1.86
N LEU A 99 -9.32 -7.12 -2.99
CA LEU A 99 -9.91 -6.78 -4.28
C LEU A 99 -10.79 -7.90 -4.89
N THR A 100 -10.68 -9.14 -4.41
CA THR A 100 -11.64 -10.20 -4.76
C THR A 100 -12.88 -10.21 -3.87
N LEU A 101 -12.78 -9.68 -2.64
CA LEU A 101 -13.86 -9.63 -1.67
C LEU A 101 -14.80 -8.44 -1.90
N VAL A 102 -14.21 -7.28 -2.22
CA VAL A 102 -14.94 -6.02 -2.34
C VAL A 102 -14.60 -5.31 -3.66
N ASP A 103 -15.48 -4.41 -4.06
CA ASP A 103 -15.28 -3.49 -5.18
C ASP A 103 -14.93 -2.11 -4.61
N ALA A 104 -13.68 -1.71 -4.73
CA ALA A 104 -13.15 -0.48 -4.17
C ALA A 104 -12.48 0.37 -5.25
N PRO A 105 -12.69 1.69 -5.30
CA PRO A 105 -12.01 2.58 -6.23
C PRO A 105 -10.54 2.85 -5.85
N ILE A 106 -10.20 2.69 -4.57
CA ILE A 106 -8.86 3.04 -4.06
C ILE A 106 -8.41 2.11 -2.91
N VAL A 107 -7.11 1.86 -2.84
CA VAL A 107 -6.44 1.21 -1.71
C VAL A 107 -5.52 2.23 -1.03
N ILE A 108 -5.66 2.40 0.29
CA ILE A 108 -4.87 3.33 1.08
C ILE A 108 -3.95 2.55 2.01
N ALA A 109 -2.63 2.71 1.87
CA ALA A 109 -1.68 2.18 2.83
C ALA A 109 -1.64 3.07 4.08
N VAL A 110 -1.79 2.45 5.25
CA VAL A 110 -1.75 3.09 6.56
C VAL A 110 -0.66 2.44 7.42
N GLY A 111 -0.10 3.18 8.36
CA GLY A 111 0.88 2.67 9.32
C GLY A 111 2.12 3.53 9.42
N THR A 112 3.25 2.88 9.64
CA THR A 112 4.53 3.54 9.91
C THR A 112 5.49 3.43 8.72
N THR A 113 6.44 4.35 8.65
CA THR A 113 7.52 4.36 7.65
C THR A 113 8.79 4.95 8.26
N GLY A 114 9.95 4.48 7.82
CA GLY A 114 11.21 5.17 8.10
C GLY A 114 11.38 6.38 7.18
N GLY A 115 11.82 7.51 7.74
CA GLY A 115 12.10 8.73 6.98
C GLY A 115 13.42 8.64 6.22
N LEU A 116 13.37 8.78 4.88
CA LEU A 116 14.58 8.78 4.03
C LEU A 116 15.04 10.19 3.66
N ALA A 117 14.12 11.10 3.36
CA ALA A 117 14.48 12.48 3.06
C ALA A 117 15.19 13.13 4.25
N ARG A 118 16.22 13.96 3.97
CA ARG A 118 17.05 14.56 5.03
C ARG A 118 16.30 15.64 5.83
N ASP A 119 15.21 16.16 5.30
CA ASP A 119 14.40 17.25 5.86
C ASP A 119 13.02 16.77 6.35
N ILE A 120 12.80 15.44 6.41
CA ILE A 120 11.60 14.84 7.00
C ILE A 120 11.82 14.59 8.51
N ASN A 121 10.77 14.69 9.30
CA ASN A 121 10.85 14.53 10.74
C ASN A 121 9.97 13.37 11.23
N VAL A 122 10.31 12.84 12.40
CA VAL A 122 9.44 11.87 13.09
C VAL A 122 8.09 12.53 13.39
N GLY A 123 7.02 11.86 13.02
CA GLY A 123 5.64 12.35 13.14
C GLY A 123 5.08 13.03 11.88
N ASP A 124 5.90 13.38 10.89
CA ASP A 124 5.42 13.85 9.58
C ASP A 124 4.67 12.72 8.87
N ILE A 125 3.71 13.09 8.02
CA ILE A 125 3.04 12.16 7.11
C ILE A 125 3.82 12.07 5.81
N ALA A 126 4.42 10.93 5.56
CA ALA A 126 5.00 10.59 4.26
C ALA A 126 3.88 10.12 3.33
N ALA A 127 3.35 11.04 2.53
CA ALA A 127 2.32 10.77 1.55
C ALA A 127 2.97 10.20 0.28
N GLY A 128 2.92 8.87 0.15
CA GLY A 128 3.50 8.16 -0.99
C GLY A 128 2.59 8.24 -2.21
N THR A 129 3.03 8.99 -3.21
CA THR A 129 2.37 9.13 -4.50
C THR A 129 3.03 8.31 -5.60
N THR A 130 4.26 7.86 -5.37
CA THR A 130 5.02 6.97 -6.24
C THR A 130 5.70 5.91 -5.39
N ALA A 131 5.72 4.66 -5.83
CA ALA A 131 6.35 3.55 -5.12
C ALA A 131 7.30 2.75 -6.02
N ILE A 132 8.44 2.33 -5.46
CA ILE A 132 9.46 1.55 -6.16
C ILE A 132 10.04 0.45 -5.26
N TYR A 133 10.47 -0.67 -5.84
CA TYR A 133 11.18 -1.70 -5.08
C TYR A 133 12.61 -1.31 -4.78
N GLY A 134 13.01 -1.34 -3.52
CA GLY A 134 14.35 -0.96 -3.09
C GLY A 134 15.45 -1.97 -3.42
N GLN A 135 15.08 -3.23 -3.68
CA GLN A 135 16.03 -4.35 -3.86
C GLN A 135 15.90 -5.07 -5.21
N ALA A 136 14.90 -4.71 -6.05
CA ALA A 136 14.80 -5.29 -7.38
C ALA A 136 15.93 -4.79 -8.25
N ASP A 137 16.74 -5.70 -8.78
CA ASP A 137 17.87 -5.38 -9.64
C ASP A 137 17.90 -6.32 -10.85
N ALA A 138 17.59 -5.79 -11.99
CA ALA A 138 17.72 -6.43 -13.28
C ALA A 138 18.53 -5.55 -14.26
N THR A 139 19.41 -4.69 -13.72
CA THR A 139 20.23 -3.76 -14.51
C THR A 139 21.15 -4.48 -15.48
N ALA A 140 21.57 -5.70 -15.17
CA ALA A 140 22.34 -6.56 -16.11
C ALA A 140 21.59 -6.85 -17.42
N PHE A 141 20.26 -6.68 -17.44
CA PHE A 141 19.42 -6.85 -18.61
C PHE A 141 18.89 -5.51 -19.17
N GLY A 142 19.43 -4.38 -18.68
CA GLY A 142 19.07 -3.03 -19.14
C GLY A 142 17.83 -2.43 -18.47
N TYR A 143 17.28 -3.05 -17.45
CA TYR A 143 16.20 -2.47 -16.64
C TYR A 143 16.72 -1.41 -15.68
N ALA A 144 15.87 -0.51 -15.23
CA ALA A 144 16.23 0.45 -14.19
C ALA A 144 16.39 -0.24 -12.82
N MET A 145 17.19 0.36 -11.94
CA MET A 145 17.24 -0.07 -10.53
C MET A 145 15.84 0.07 -9.92
N GLY A 146 15.39 -0.93 -9.17
CA GLY A 146 14.06 -0.99 -8.60
C GLY A 146 12.98 -1.54 -9.54
N GLN A 147 13.29 -1.73 -10.82
CA GLN A 147 12.34 -2.24 -11.80
C GLN A 147 12.34 -3.77 -11.83
N VAL A 148 11.17 -4.36 -11.65
CA VAL A 148 10.92 -5.78 -11.96
C VAL A 148 10.82 -5.92 -13.49
N PRO A 149 11.48 -6.92 -14.12
CA PRO A 149 11.43 -7.10 -15.57
C PRO A 149 10.01 -7.13 -16.12
N GLN A 150 9.78 -6.41 -17.22
CA GLN A 150 8.50 -6.25 -17.93
C GLN A 150 7.42 -5.51 -17.12
N MET A 151 7.73 -4.99 -15.94
CA MET A 151 6.84 -4.12 -15.16
C MET A 151 7.22 -2.65 -15.36
N PRO A 152 6.36 -1.70 -14.97
CA PRO A 152 6.73 -0.29 -14.87
C PRO A 152 7.98 -0.07 -14.01
N VAL A 153 8.70 1.02 -14.24
CA VAL A 153 9.86 1.38 -13.39
C VAL A 153 9.41 1.63 -11.96
N ASP A 154 8.31 2.34 -11.83
CA ASP A 154 7.64 2.63 -10.56
C ASP A 154 6.11 2.58 -10.74
N TYR A 155 5.41 2.65 -9.63
CA TYR A 155 3.95 2.69 -9.60
C TYR A 155 3.52 4.07 -9.09
N THR A 156 2.68 4.78 -9.85
CA THR A 156 2.24 6.13 -9.54
C THR A 156 0.74 6.14 -9.25
N SER A 157 0.33 6.86 -8.21
CA SER A 157 -1.07 7.15 -7.90
C SER A 157 -1.70 8.01 -8.99
N SER A 158 -3.02 7.98 -9.12
CA SER A 158 -3.72 8.83 -10.08
C SER A 158 -3.63 10.32 -9.72
N ASP A 159 -3.76 11.17 -10.73
CA ASP A 159 -3.84 12.64 -10.52
C ASP A 159 -5.00 13.00 -9.57
N ALA A 160 -6.10 12.25 -9.59
CA ALA A 160 -7.24 12.48 -8.71
C ALA A 160 -6.93 12.15 -7.25
N ALA A 161 -6.18 11.07 -6.96
CA ALA A 161 -5.75 10.73 -5.61
C ALA A 161 -4.73 11.76 -5.09
N VAL A 162 -3.79 12.18 -5.95
CA VAL A 162 -2.78 13.20 -5.60
C VAL A 162 -3.44 14.56 -5.37
N ALA A 163 -4.40 14.97 -6.19
CA ALA A 163 -5.09 16.26 -6.02
C ALA A 163 -5.77 16.39 -4.65
N ARG A 164 -6.32 15.30 -4.11
CA ARG A 164 -6.92 15.29 -2.75
C ARG A 164 -5.88 15.52 -1.65
N LEU A 165 -4.61 15.12 -1.86
CA LEU A 165 -3.55 15.38 -0.89
C LEU A 165 -3.32 16.85 -0.64
N ALA A 166 -3.55 17.72 -1.63
CA ALA A 166 -3.39 19.16 -1.47
C ALA A 166 -4.33 19.76 -0.41
N GLU A 167 -5.45 19.10 -0.12
CA GLU A 167 -6.41 19.52 0.89
C GLU A 167 -6.08 18.98 2.31
N LEU A 168 -5.30 17.90 2.38
CA LEU A 168 -5.01 17.19 3.63
C LEU A 168 -4.35 18.08 4.71
N PRO A 169 -3.39 19.00 4.39
CA PRO A 169 -2.78 19.88 5.39
C PRO A 169 -3.76 20.83 6.09
N ALA A 170 -4.95 21.08 5.52
CA ALA A 170 -6.00 21.87 6.17
C ALA A 170 -6.84 21.06 7.17
N LEU A 171 -6.77 19.74 7.11
CA LEU A 171 -7.59 18.82 7.90
C LEU A 171 -6.83 18.17 9.07
N ILE A 172 -5.50 18.17 9.03
CA ILE A 172 -4.65 17.58 10.07
C ILE A 172 -3.58 18.56 10.54
N THR A 173 -3.01 18.30 11.72
CA THR A 173 -1.96 19.16 12.29
C THR A 173 -0.54 18.74 11.93
N HIS A 174 -0.39 17.58 11.33
CA HIS A 174 0.91 17.02 10.95
C HIS A 174 1.38 17.57 9.62
N THR A 175 2.69 17.75 9.47
CA THR A 175 3.30 18.09 8.17
C THR A 175 3.09 16.95 7.18
N VAL A 176 2.61 17.27 5.99
CA VAL A 176 2.46 16.30 4.90
C VAL A 176 3.59 16.51 3.88
N ARG A 177 4.29 15.43 3.59
CA ARG A 177 5.35 15.39 2.57
C ARG A 177 4.98 14.40 1.49
N GLU A 178 4.81 14.88 0.28
CA GLU A 178 4.51 14.04 -0.89
C GLU A 178 5.79 13.57 -1.56
N GLY A 179 5.79 12.33 -2.04
CA GLY A 179 6.93 11.82 -2.80
C GLY A 179 6.96 10.31 -2.96
N ARG A 180 8.16 9.81 -3.25
CA ARG A 180 8.45 8.41 -3.49
C ARG A 180 8.61 7.63 -2.19
N ILE A 181 7.96 6.45 -2.13
CA ILE A 181 8.21 5.42 -1.11
C ILE A 181 9.03 4.30 -1.73
N VAL A 182 10.08 3.88 -1.03
CA VAL A 182 10.91 2.74 -1.41
C VAL A 182 10.56 1.55 -0.52
N SER A 183 10.10 0.44 -1.10
CA SER A 183 9.68 -0.72 -0.32
C SER A 183 10.64 -1.91 -0.50
N SER A 184 10.96 -2.60 0.60
CA SER A 184 11.76 -3.83 0.58
C SER A 184 11.45 -4.72 1.79
N ASP A 185 11.79 -6.02 1.73
CA ASP A 185 11.64 -6.91 2.89
C ASP A 185 12.74 -6.72 3.96
N SER A 186 13.49 -5.61 3.89
CA SER A 186 14.52 -5.26 4.88
C SER A 186 14.09 -4.03 5.68
N PHE A 187 14.14 -4.14 7.02
CA PHE A 187 13.98 -2.98 7.88
C PHE A 187 15.08 -1.94 7.59
N CYS A 188 14.69 -0.68 7.42
CA CYS A 188 15.59 0.39 6.99
C CYS A 188 16.42 0.91 8.16
N THR A 189 17.57 0.28 8.41
CA THR A 189 18.61 0.78 9.32
C THR A 189 19.57 1.71 8.59
N GLU A 190 20.49 2.38 9.31
CA GLU A 190 21.53 3.23 8.71
C GLU A 190 22.29 2.57 7.57
N GLN A 191 22.64 1.29 7.73
CA GLN A 191 23.37 0.51 6.70
C GLN A 191 22.55 0.29 5.42
N VAL A 192 21.23 0.28 5.51
CA VAL A 192 20.31 0.13 4.39
C VAL A 192 19.94 1.50 3.80
N ALA A 193 19.81 2.51 4.65
CA ALA A 193 19.32 3.83 4.27
C ALA A 193 20.28 4.60 3.35
N ASP A 194 21.57 4.60 3.64
CA ASP A 194 22.53 5.40 2.84
C ASP A 194 22.63 4.91 1.39
N PRO A 195 22.79 3.61 1.10
CA PRO A 195 22.70 3.10 -0.27
C PRO A 195 21.33 3.34 -0.92
N MET A 196 20.26 3.35 -0.14
CA MET A 196 18.90 3.60 -0.64
C MET A 196 18.71 5.07 -1.03
N ARG A 197 19.23 6.01 -0.23
CA ARG A 197 19.26 7.46 -0.53
C ARG A 197 20.08 7.78 -1.78
N GLU A 198 21.19 7.06 -2.00
CA GLU A 198 22.01 7.22 -3.20
C GLU A 198 21.30 6.72 -4.46
N ARG A 199 20.59 5.59 -4.37
CA ARG A 199 19.86 4.99 -5.49
C ARG A 199 18.58 5.73 -5.83
N PHE A 200 17.90 6.26 -4.81
CA PHE A 200 16.60 6.91 -4.91
C PHE A 200 16.63 8.25 -4.16
N PRO A 201 17.30 9.27 -4.73
CA PRO A 201 17.54 10.54 -4.03
C PRO A 201 16.25 11.38 -3.81
N ASP A 202 15.17 11.05 -4.50
CA ASP A 202 13.85 11.64 -4.39
C ASP A 202 12.92 10.89 -3.40
N ALA A 203 13.42 9.82 -2.76
CA ALA A 203 12.64 9.05 -1.80
C ALA A 203 12.44 9.81 -0.49
N ILE A 204 11.20 9.86 -0.03
CA ILE A 204 10.83 10.48 1.25
C ILE A 204 10.74 9.47 2.38
N GLY A 205 10.40 8.21 2.07
CA GLY A 205 10.21 7.16 3.08
C GLY A 205 10.60 5.77 2.59
N ALA A 206 10.83 4.89 3.55
CA ALA A 206 11.11 3.47 3.34
C ALA A 206 10.15 2.61 4.17
N ASP A 207 9.51 1.66 3.53
CA ASP A 207 8.61 0.70 4.17
C ASP A 207 8.81 -0.73 3.64
N MET A 208 7.91 -1.62 4.03
CA MET A 208 8.01 -3.03 3.63
C MET A 208 6.78 -3.51 2.82
N GLU A 209 5.86 -2.63 2.40
CA GLU A 209 4.58 -3.04 1.82
C GLU A 209 4.13 -2.23 0.60
N THR A 210 4.29 -0.91 0.62
CA THR A 210 3.60 0.01 -0.29
C THR A 210 3.80 -0.33 -1.75
N CYS A 211 5.03 -0.62 -2.20
CA CYS A 211 5.28 -0.92 -3.60
C CYS A 211 4.59 -2.21 -4.07
N ALA A 212 4.54 -3.24 -3.21
CA ALA A 212 3.88 -4.50 -3.56
C ALA A 212 2.35 -4.35 -3.62
N MET A 213 1.76 -3.56 -2.71
CA MET A 213 0.36 -3.15 -2.77
C MET A 213 0.08 -2.36 -4.06
N ALA A 214 0.90 -1.34 -4.36
CA ALA A 214 0.77 -0.50 -5.54
C ALA A 214 0.86 -1.29 -6.85
N GLN A 215 1.74 -2.30 -6.94
CA GLN A 215 1.83 -3.20 -8.09
C GLN A 215 0.54 -3.99 -8.30
N VAL A 216 -0.07 -4.50 -7.23
CA VAL A 216 -1.36 -5.22 -7.33
C VAL A 216 -2.47 -4.27 -7.75
N CYS A 217 -2.52 -3.05 -7.20
CA CYS A 217 -3.47 -2.02 -7.60
C CYS A 217 -3.33 -1.66 -9.09
N TRP A 218 -2.09 -1.44 -9.57
CA TRP A 218 -1.80 -1.20 -10.98
C TRP A 218 -2.30 -2.34 -11.88
N SER A 219 -2.01 -3.59 -11.53
CA SER A 219 -2.44 -4.76 -12.31
C SER A 219 -3.96 -4.97 -12.29
N SER A 220 -4.65 -4.41 -11.29
CA SER A 220 -6.10 -4.50 -11.11
C SER A 220 -6.86 -3.26 -11.59
N SER A 221 -6.16 -2.26 -12.11
CA SER A 221 -6.72 -0.96 -12.51
C SER A 221 -7.49 -0.26 -11.37
N VAL A 222 -6.97 -0.38 -10.15
CA VAL A 222 -7.48 0.27 -8.93
C VAL A 222 -6.48 1.33 -8.50
N ASP A 223 -6.96 2.47 -8.03
CA ASP A 223 -6.10 3.54 -7.54
C ASP A 223 -5.48 3.21 -6.18
N TRP A 224 -4.44 3.94 -5.79
CA TRP A 224 -3.79 3.75 -4.50
C TRP A 224 -3.15 5.04 -3.99
N ILE A 225 -2.93 5.12 -2.69
CA ILE A 225 -2.14 6.15 -2.02
C ILE A 225 -1.50 5.57 -0.76
N SER A 226 -0.38 6.11 -0.31
CA SER A 226 0.19 5.78 1.00
C SER A 226 0.16 7.00 1.92
N LEU A 227 -0.39 6.86 3.12
CA LEU A 227 -0.48 7.90 4.13
C LEU A 227 0.16 7.40 5.43
N ARG A 228 1.45 7.10 5.39
CA ARG A 228 2.19 6.57 6.53
C ARG A 228 2.86 7.68 7.33
N ALA A 229 2.93 7.52 8.64
CA ALA A 229 3.65 8.47 9.49
C ALA A 229 5.08 7.98 9.76
N VAL A 230 6.00 8.93 9.80
CA VAL A 230 7.41 8.66 10.06
C VAL A 230 7.60 8.28 11.52
N SER A 231 8.06 7.05 11.77
CA SER A 231 8.35 6.51 13.10
C SER A 231 9.81 6.68 13.53
N ASP A 232 10.71 6.72 12.56
CA ASP A 232 12.16 6.83 12.74
C ASP A 232 12.80 7.42 11.47
N LEU A 233 14.07 7.80 11.54
CA LEU A 233 14.80 8.43 10.44
C LEU A 233 15.80 7.49 9.76
N CYS A 234 15.60 6.18 9.85
CA CYS A 234 16.47 5.17 9.24
C CYS A 234 17.96 5.35 9.61
N GLY A 235 18.23 5.87 10.81
CA GLY A 235 19.55 6.19 11.30
C GLY A 235 20.05 5.22 12.39
N PRO A 236 21.15 5.57 13.07
CA PRO A 236 21.59 4.86 14.26
C PRO A 236 20.46 4.78 15.28
N GLY A 237 20.12 3.57 15.75
CA GLY A 237 19.04 3.37 16.71
C GLY A 237 17.62 3.43 16.13
N ALA A 238 17.44 3.36 14.81
CA ALA A 238 16.13 3.37 14.16
C ALA A 238 15.17 2.33 14.76
N ASN A 239 15.63 1.14 15.10
CA ASN A 239 14.85 0.10 15.75
C ASN A 239 14.38 0.52 17.16
N GLN A 240 15.20 1.24 17.92
CA GLN A 240 14.82 1.74 19.25
C GLN A 240 13.79 2.88 19.12
N ALA A 241 14.00 3.82 18.18
CA ALA A 241 13.07 4.88 17.86
C ALA A 241 11.69 4.30 17.45
N PHE A 242 11.69 3.30 16.58
CA PHE A 242 10.47 2.60 16.18
C PHE A 242 9.72 2.00 17.38
N HIS A 243 10.41 1.35 18.32
CA HIS A 243 9.78 0.79 19.51
C HIS A 243 9.17 1.85 20.42
N MET A 244 9.73 3.05 20.46
CA MET A 244 9.23 4.16 21.30
C MET A 244 8.09 4.93 20.66
N ASP A 245 8.18 5.20 19.37
CA ASP A 245 7.30 6.12 18.62
C ASP A 245 6.34 5.45 17.65
N GLY A 246 6.48 4.15 17.38
CA GLY A 246 5.69 3.43 16.37
C GLY A 246 4.19 3.49 16.61
N GLN A 247 3.74 3.32 17.86
CA GLN A 247 2.30 3.39 18.16
C GLN A 247 1.75 4.81 17.98
N ARG A 248 2.53 5.85 18.31
CA ARG A 248 2.14 7.24 18.09
C ARG A 248 2.09 7.56 16.60
N ALA A 249 3.10 7.13 15.84
CA ALA A 249 3.12 7.28 14.38
C ALA A 249 1.93 6.57 13.72
N ALA A 250 1.58 5.36 14.17
CA ALA A 250 0.38 4.67 13.70
C ALA A 250 -0.90 5.49 13.93
N GLY A 251 -1.02 6.17 15.08
CA GLY A 251 -2.12 7.10 15.36
C GLY A 251 -2.17 8.28 14.40
N HIS A 252 -1.03 8.93 14.13
CA HIS A 252 -0.93 10.03 13.17
C HIS A 252 -1.30 9.60 11.74
N SER A 253 -0.84 8.43 11.31
CA SER A 253 -1.21 7.85 10.02
C SER A 253 -2.72 7.58 9.93
N ALA A 254 -3.31 6.99 10.97
CA ALA A 254 -4.76 6.74 11.01
C ALA A 254 -5.56 8.05 10.94
N GLU A 255 -5.12 9.13 11.62
CA GLU A 255 -5.72 10.46 11.52
C GLU A 255 -5.67 10.99 10.08
N ALA A 256 -4.52 10.88 9.42
CA ALA A 256 -4.37 11.30 8.03
C ALA A 256 -5.26 10.50 7.07
N VAL A 257 -5.37 9.18 7.26
CA VAL A 257 -6.27 8.33 6.47
C VAL A 257 -7.73 8.72 6.67
N ARG A 258 -8.16 8.94 7.91
CA ARG A 258 -9.54 9.36 8.22
C ARG A 258 -9.86 10.70 7.60
N ALA A 259 -8.94 11.68 7.68
CA ALA A 259 -9.09 12.96 7.03
C ALA A 259 -9.19 12.81 5.50
N TYR A 260 -8.34 11.99 4.89
CA TYR A 260 -8.36 11.73 3.45
C TYR A 260 -9.66 11.05 3.00
N LEU A 261 -10.23 10.16 3.80
CA LEU A 261 -11.53 9.53 3.50
C LEU A 261 -12.66 10.55 3.33
N THR A 262 -12.61 11.67 4.06
CA THR A 262 -13.64 12.73 3.93
C THR A 262 -13.58 13.45 2.58
N LEU A 263 -12.49 13.29 1.83
CA LEU A 263 -12.27 13.88 0.51
C LEU A 263 -12.66 12.93 -0.65
N LEU A 264 -13.00 11.67 -0.33
CA LEU A 264 -13.53 10.72 -1.30
C LEU A 264 -15.03 10.95 -1.52
#